data_72288475f6105a72d49eb64231895ae3
#
_entry.id   72288475f6105a72d49eb64231895ae3
#
_cell.length_a   1.000
_cell.length_b   1.000
_cell.length_c   1.000
_cell.angle_alpha   90.00
_cell.angle_beta   90.00
_cell.angle_gamma   90.00
#
_symmetry.space_group_name_H-M   'P 1'
#
loop_
_entity.id
_entity.type
_entity.pdbx_description
1 polymer ?
#
loop_
_entity_poly.entity_id
_entity_poly.type
_entity_poly.pdbx_seq_one_letter_code
_entity_poly.pdbx_strand_id
1 'polypeptide(L)' 'LIASKLTKKLIIFKKKLKFKRNIKKILLQKHKQLENILKIKIEYLELRNLYNLQSSNTLEKSKLFVAYYVRDVRLIDNF' A
#
# COMPACT_ATOMS: atom_id res chain seq x y z
N LEU A 1 16.18 -1.69 -7.79
CA LEU A 1 15.17 -2.75 -7.81
C LEU A 1 13.79 -2.18 -7.55
N ILE A 2 12.79 -2.71 -8.23
CA ILE A 2 11.40 -2.25 -8.09
C ILE A 2 10.89 -2.43 -6.66
N ALA A 3 11.16 -3.58 -6.04
CA ALA A 3 10.72 -3.86 -4.68
C ALA A 3 11.24 -2.83 -3.67
N SER A 4 12.51 -2.44 -3.76
CA SER A 4 13.06 -1.45 -2.85
C SER A 4 12.51 -0.05 -3.12
N LYS A 5 12.25 0.31 -4.36
CA LYS A 5 11.61 1.59 -4.71
C LYS A 5 10.18 1.64 -4.17
N LEU A 6 9.42 0.56 -4.33
CA LEU A 6 8.06 0.47 -3.81
C LEU A 6 8.05 0.59 -2.29
N THR A 7 8.92 -0.14 -1.60
CA THR A 7 9.05 -0.11 -0.14
C THR A 7 9.29 1.31 0.36
N LYS A 8 10.28 2.00 -0.21
CA LYS A 8 10.59 3.38 0.19
C LYS A 8 9.40 4.32 0.00
N LYS A 9 8.73 4.23 -1.15
CA LYS A 9 7.56 5.07 -1.43
C LYS A 9 6.41 4.78 -0.47
N LEU A 10 6.17 3.52 -0.13
CA LEU A 10 5.08 3.15 0.77
C LEU A 10 5.36 3.51 2.22
N ILE A 11 6.59 3.42 2.67
CA ILE A 11 6.97 3.86 4.02
C ILE A 11 6.70 5.36 4.17
N ILE A 12 7.14 6.16 3.21
CA ILE A 12 6.90 7.61 3.22
C ILE A 12 5.40 7.91 3.15
N PHE A 13 4.69 7.22 2.27
CA PHE A 13 3.26 7.38 2.10
C PHE A 13 2.49 7.10 3.40
N LYS A 14 2.82 6.00 4.09
CA LYS A 14 2.17 5.63 5.35
C LYS A 14 2.33 6.72 6.40
N LYS A 15 3.51 7.32 6.50
CA LYS A 15 3.74 8.43 7.44
C LYS A 15 2.82 9.61 7.18
N LYS A 16 2.50 9.86 5.92
CA LYS A 16 1.60 10.97 5.53
C LYS A 16 0.14 10.65 5.79
N LEU A 17 -0.24 9.37 5.80
CA LEU A 17 -1.62 8.95 5.96
C LEU A 17 -2.22 9.37 7.30
N LYS A 18 -1.42 9.46 8.36
CA LYS A 18 -1.94 9.82 9.69
C LYS A 18 -2.55 11.22 9.74
N PHE A 19 -2.28 12.07 8.75
CA PHE A 19 -2.84 13.43 8.66
C PHE A 19 -3.97 13.53 7.63
N LYS A 20 -4.40 12.40 7.07
CA LYS A 20 -5.36 12.41 5.96
C LYS A 20 -6.72 11.86 6.38
N ARG A 21 -7.76 12.37 5.70
CA ARG A 21 -9.11 11.82 5.77
C ARG A 21 -9.35 10.98 4.50
N ASN A 22 -10.42 10.19 4.48
CA ASN A 22 -10.78 9.37 3.32
C ASN A 22 -9.64 8.47 2.84
N ILE A 23 -9.10 7.70 3.78
CA ILE A 23 -7.94 6.85 3.55
C ILE A 23 -8.16 5.90 2.36
N LYS A 24 -9.35 5.33 2.23
CA LYS A 24 -9.66 4.41 1.12
C LYS A 24 -9.50 5.07 -0.25
N LYS A 25 -9.96 6.31 -0.38
CA LYS A 25 -9.83 7.06 -1.64
C LYS A 25 -8.36 7.35 -1.93
N ILE A 26 -7.61 7.74 -0.91
CA ILE A 26 -6.18 8.05 -1.04
C ILE A 26 -5.39 6.79 -1.42
N LEU A 27 -5.73 5.65 -0.84
CA LEU A 27 -5.11 4.37 -1.19
C LEU A 27 -5.37 3.99 -2.64
N LEU A 28 -6.59 4.21 -3.13
CA LEU A 28 -6.92 3.93 -4.52
C LEU A 28 -6.12 4.81 -5.48
N GLN A 29 -5.99 6.08 -5.16
CA GLN A 29 -5.18 7.02 -5.95
C GLN A 29 -3.71 6.62 -5.96
N LYS A 30 -3.18 6.22 -4.81
CA LYS A 30 -1.78 5.78 -4.69
C LYS A 30 -1.53 4.48 -5.44
N HIS A 31 -2.48 3.56 -5.40
CA HIS A 31 -2.43 2.32 -6.16
C HIS A 31 -2.20 2.62 -7.66
N LYS A 32 -3.05 3.47 -8.23
CA LYS A 32 -2.94 3.84 -9.63
C LYS A 32 -1.64 4.59 -9.95
N GLN A 33 -1.26 5.50 -9.08
CA GLN A 33 -0.02 6.27 -9.23
C GLN A 33 1.21 5.37 -9.28
N LEU A 34 1.30 4.42 -8.35
CA LEU A 34 2.45 3.52 -8.28
C LEU A 34 2.50 2.57 -9.48
N GLU A 35 1.36 2.09 -9.94
CA GLU A 35 1.31 1.27 -11.15
C GLU A 35 1.87 2.03 -12.35
N ASN A 36 1.52 3.30 -12.49
CA ASN A 36 2.02 4.12 -13.58
C ASN A 36 3.51 4.44 -13.46
N ILE A 37 3.97 4.81 -12.27
CA ILE A 37 5.36 5.22 -12.04
C ILE A 37 6.31 4.03 -12.17
N LEU A 38 5.97 2.90 -11.56
CA LEU A 38 6.84 1.73 -11.49
C LEU A 38 6.60 0.73 -12.61
N LYS A 39 5.56 0.93 -13.42
CA LYS A 39 5.19 0.03 -14.51
C LYS A 39 4.99 -1.40 -14.03
N ILE A 40 4.28 -1.56 -12.93
CA ILE A 40 3.95 -2.85 -12.31
C ILE A 40 2.45 -2.98 -12.14
N LYS A 41 1.99 -4.20 -11.89
CA LYS A 41 0.60 -4.46 -11.53
C LYS A 41 0.51 -4.64 -10.03
N ILE A 42 -0.32 -3.83 -9.38
CA ILE A 42 -0.62 -3.97 -7.95
C ILE A 42 -1.97 -4.67 -7.84
N GLU A 43 -1.98 -5.82 -7.17
CA GLU A 43 -3.21 -6.57 -6.94
C GLU A 43 -4.08 -5.87 -5.92
N TYR A 44 -3.48 -5.47 -4.78
CA TYR A 44 -4.16 -4.67 -3.77
C TYR A 44 -3.17 -3.79 -3.01
N LEU A 45 -3.70 -2.70 -2.48
CA LEU A 45 -3.00 -1.82 -1.55
C LEU A 45 -4.05 -1.39 -0.53
N GLU A 46 -3.98 -1.93 0.68
CA GLU A 46 -5.02 -1.78 1.69
C GLU A 46 -4.44 -1.56 3.07
N LEU A 47 -5.17 -0.79 3.88
CA LEU A 47 -4.88 -0.66 5.29
C LEU A 47 -5.77 -1.68 6.03
N ARG A 48 -5.16 -2.56 6.80
CA ARG A 48 -5.88 -3.62 7.51
C ARG A 48 -5.57 -3.61 8.99
N ASN A 49 -6.59 -3.93 9.79
CA ASN A 49 -6.48 -4.05 11.23
C ASN A 49 -5.62 -5.27 11.58
N LEU A 50 -4.72 -5.12 12.55
CA LEU A 50 -3.80 -6.20 12.93
C LEU A 50 -4.48 -7.35 13.67
N TYR A 51 -5.66 -7.12 14.26
CA TYR A 51 -6.35 -8.17 15.00
C TYR A 51 -7.17 -9.09 14.11
N ASN A 52 -7.89 -8.53 13.13
CA ASN A 52 -8.83 -9.30 12.31
C ASN A 52 -8.51 -9.26 10.83
N LEU A 53 -7.47 -8.53 10.41
CA LEU A 53 -7.05 -8.36 9.01
C LEU A 53 -8.12 -7.78 8.10
N GLN A 54 -9.16 -7.17 8.67
CA GLN A 54 -10.18 -6.49 7.89
C GLN A 54 -9.73 -5.08 7.51
N SER A 55 -10.34 -4.57 6.46
CA SER A 55 -10.12 -3.21 5.98
C SER A 55 -10.29 -2.20 7.11
N SER A 56 -9.37 -1.24 7.21
CA SER A 56 -9.38 -0.25 8.28
C SER A 56 -9.39 1.17 7.70
N ASN A 57 -10.01 2.09 8.42
CA ASN A 57 -10.01 3.51 8.08
C ASN A 57 -9.09 4.33 9.00
N THR A 58 -8.40 3.69 9.92
CA THR A 58 -7.50 4.35 10.86
C THR A 58 -6.14 3.68 10.83
N LEU A 59 -5.10 4.45 11.18
CA LEU A 59 -3.75 3.91 11.26
C LEU A 59 -3.49 3.16 12.56
N GLU A 60 -4.30 3.42 13.58
CA GLU A 60 -4.12 2.79 14.88
C GLU A 60 -4.28 1.28 14.76
N LYS A 61 -3.31 0.53 15.25
CA LYS A 61 -3.29 -0.94 15.22
C LYS A 61 -3.55 -1.53 13.84
N SER A 62 -3.06 -0.82 12.81
CA SER A 62 -3.22 -1.22 11.41
C SER A 62 -1.88 -1.19 10.69
N LYS A 63 -1.78 -1.99 9.65
CA LYS A 63 -0.65 -1.99 8.72
C LYS A 63 -1.14 -1.83 7.29
N LEU A 64 -0.26 -1.29 6.47
CA LEU A 64 -0.48 -1.16 5.04
C LEU A 64 -0.02 -2.46 4.37
N PHE A 65 -0.95 -3.15 3.73
CA PHE A 65 -0.68 -4.40 3.03
C PHE A 65 -0.69 -4.17 1.52
N VAL A 66 0.29 -4.74 0.84
CA VAL A 66 0.40 -4.64 -0.61
C VAL A 66 0.73 -6.00 -1.21
N ALA A 67 0.07 -6.33 -2.32
CA ALA A 67 0.46 -7.45 -3.17
C ALA A 67 0.63 -6.92 -4.58
N TYR A 68 1.73 -7.28 -5.23
CA TYR A 68 2.06 -6.77 -6.55
C TYR A 68 2.89 -7.78 -7.32
N TYR A 69 2.96 -7.57 -8.64
CA TYR A 69 3.70 -8.45 -9.54
C TYR A 69 4.90 -7.72 -10.11
N VAL A 70 6.06 -8.36 -10.02
CA VAL A 70 7.24 -7.95 -10.77
C VAL A 70 7.48 -9.07 -11.78
N ARG A 71 7.21 -8.79 -13.04
CA ARG A 71 7.12 -9.81 -14.09
C ARG A 71 6.04 -10.82 -13.70
N ASP A 72 6.38 -12.09 -13.56
CA ASP A 72 5.42 -13.15 -13.21
C ASP A 72 5.49 -13.52 -11.72
N VAL A 73 6.26 -12.80 -10.92
CA VAL A 73 6.46 -13.11 -9.51
C VAL A 73 5.53 -12.23 -8.66
N ARG A 74 4.67 -12.88 -7.87
CA ARG A 74 3.80 -12.18 -6.92
C ARG A 74 4.54 -11.95 -5.61
N LEU A 75 4.63 -10.69 -5.21
CA LEU A 75 5.29 -10.28 -3.97
C LEU A 75 4.26 -9.70 -3.01
N ILE A 76 4.39 -10.02 -1.73
CA ILE A 76 3.50 -9.53 -0.69
C ILE A 76 4.36 -8.90 0.41
N ASP A 77 3.94 -7.74 0.90
CA ASP A 77 4.62 -7.08 1.98
C ASP A 77 3.64 -6.28 2.84
N ASN A 78 4.09 -5.84 4.00
CA ASN A 78 3.29 -4.98 4.87
C ASN A 78 4.18 -3.97 5.60
N PHE A 79 3.57 -2.85 5.97
CA PHE A 79 4.28 -1.73 6.58
C PHE A 79 3.50 -1.12 7.75
#